data_1eb2f91224e7802426f03d9796ca934f
#
_entry.id   1eb2f91224e7802426f03d9796ca934f
#
_cell.length_a   1.000
_cell.length_b   1.000
_cell.length_c   1.000
_cell.angle_alpha   90.00
_cell.angle_beta   90.00
_cell.angle_gamma   90.00
#
_symmetry.space_group_name_H-M   'P 1'
#
loop_
_entity.id
_entity.type
_entity.pdbx_description
1 polymer ?
#
loop_
_entity_poly.entity_id
_entity_poly.type
_entity_poly.pdbx_seq_one_letter_code
_entity_poly.pdbx_strand_id
1 'polypeptide(L)'
;MKRRRFLAVSVGTLVLGVLLLVSGGPGVTPAGAQNPTPQQQQLRQILDKLDQVLAATKSSSGGAEATKSGDAEDNNTLRWDQVLPASQRFVVLSAFNNDAVLDKETGLVWEKSPQPAAVASSNARLTCANKAVGGRKGWRLPSLPELSSLVDPSVVSPGPTLPPGHPFLTVQSANYWSASAHTDNPTLMWGVGFNNGVVLGVSKAFDQRVWCVRGGMSAE
;
A
#
# COMPACT_ATOMS: atom_id res chain seq x y z
N MET A 1 -16.51 4.29 -33.01
CA MET A 1 -17.06 3.83 -31.73
C MET A 1 -16.98 2.30 -31.64
N LYS A 2 -15.97 1.74 -30.99
CA LYS A 2 -15.82 0.30 -30.70
C LYS A 2 -15.77 0.10 -29.19
N ARG A 3 -16.86 -0.38 -28.61
CA ARG A 3 -16.95 -0.76 -27.20
C ARG A 3 -16.13 -2.03 -26.98
N ARG A 4 -15.04 -1.94 -26.19
CA ARG A 4 -14.34 -3.13 -25.67
C ARG A 4 -15.08 -3.59 -24.41
N ARG A 5 -15.68 -4.78 -24.47
CA ARG A 5 -16.25 -5.47 -23.32
C ARG A 5 -15.08 -6.11 -22.54
N PHE A 6 -14.90 -5.70 -21.29
CA PHE A 6 -14.04 -6.41 -20.35
C PHE A 6 -14.75 -7.66 -19.86
N LEU A 7 -14.15 -8.81 -20.12
CA LEU A 7 -14.56 -10.09 -19.53
C LEU A 7 -13.92 -10.20 -18.13
N ALA A 8 -14.76 -10.09 -17.12
CA ALA A 8 -14.39 -10.51 -15.76
C ALA A 8 -14.41 -12.03 -15.71
N VAL A 9 -13.27 -12.67 -15.67
CA VAL A 9 -13.16 -14.12 -15.45
C VAL A 9 -13.23 -14.37 -13.96
N SER A 10 -14.35 -14.87 -13.51
CA SER A 10 -14.55 -15.37 -12.15
C SER A 10 -13.78 -16.68 -11.97
N VAL A 11 -12.91 -16.73 -10.97
CA VAL A 11 -12.08 -17.89 -10.59
C VAL A 11 -12.90 -19.12 -10.14
N GLY A 12 -14.23 -19.00 -10.10
CA GLY A 12 -15.16 -20.06 -9.66
C GLY A 12 -15.51 -21.13 -10.69
N THR A 13 -15.13 -20.98 -11.98
CA THR A 13 -15.69 -21.85 -13.05
C THR A 13 -14.73 -22.91 -13.55
N LEU A 14 -13.55 -23.07 -12.97
CA LEU A 14 -12.49 -23.97 -13.47
C LEU A 14 -12.47 -25.36 -12.80
N VAL A 15 -13.37 -25.64 -11.84
CA VAL A 15 -13.46 -26.96 -11.18
C VAL A 15 -14.52 -27.87 -11.78
N LEU A 16 -15.44 -27.38 -12.64
CA LEU A 16 -16.53 -28.18 -13.22
C LEU A 16 -16.26 -28.69 -14.65
N GLY A 17 -15.10 -28.38 -15.23
CA GLY A 17 -14.79 -28.67 -16.65
C GLY A 17 -14.16 -30.04 -16.94
N VAL A 18 -13.77 -30.82 -15.94
CA VAL A 18 -13.04 -32.10 -16.16
C VAL A 18 -13.94 -33.35 -16.07
N LEU A 19 -15.25 -33.22 -15.76
CA LEU A 19 -16.10 -34.39 -15.55
C LEU A 19 -17.08 -34.68 -16.72
N LEU A 20 -16.94 -34.08 -17.90
CA LEU A 20 -17.93 -34.25 -18.99
C LEU A 20 -17.32 -34.57 -20.37
N LEU A 21 -16.33 -35.47 -20.41
CA LEU A 21 -15.85 -36.04 -21.68
C LEU A 21 -15.71 -37.56 -21.62
N VAL A 22 -16.69 -38.26 -21.07
CA VAL A 22 -16.91 -39.70 -21.36
C VAL A 22 -18.40 -39.98 -21.36
N SER A 23 -19.08 -39.68 -22.43
CA SER A 23 -20.38 -40.31 -22.73
C SER A 23 -20.69 -40.20 -24.22
N GLY A 24 -20.67 -41.29 -24.92
CA GLY A 24 -21.20 -41.35 -26.25
C GLY A 24 -20.70 -42.52 -27.11
N GLY A 25 -20.92 -43.78 -26.65
CA GLY A 25 -20.89 -44.92 -27.52
C GLY A 25 -21.92 -45.93 -27.02
N PRO A 26 -22.78 -46.53 -27.88
CA PRO A 26 -23.77 -47.51 -27.45
C PRO A 26 -23.15 -48.84 -27.13
N GLY A 27 -23.28 -49.30 -25.87
CA GLY A 27 -23.02 -50.70 -25.54
C GLY A 27 -21.86 -50.96 -24.59
N VAL A 28 -21.80 -50.33 -23.41
CA VAL A 28 -20.90 -50.80 -22.33
C VAL A 28 -21.75 -51.03 -21.09
N THR A 29 -21.83 -52.30 -20.68
CA THR A 29 -22.34 -52.74 -19.37
C THR A 29 -21.61 -51.98 -18.25
N PRO A 30 -22.25 -51.68 -17.10
CA PRO A 30 -21.59 -50.99 -16.01
C PRO A 30 -20.51 -51.94 -15.45
N ALA A 31 -19.25 -51.62 -15.71
CA ALA A 31 -18.10 -52.30 -15.10
C ALA A 31 -18.11 -51.97 -13.59
N GLY A 32 -18.01 -53.04 -12.79
CA GLY A 32 -17.99 -52.98 -11.34
C GLY A 32 -17.03 -51.95 -10.79
N ALA A 33 -17.35 -51.44 -9.62
CA ALA A 33 -16.58 -50.44 -8.90
C ALA A 33 -15.10 -50.89 -8.77
N GLN A 34 -14.24 -50.34 -9.62
CA GLN A 34 -12.82 -50.52 -9.51
C GLN A 34 -12.29 -49.75 -8.32
N ASN A 35 -11.52 -50.42 -7.47
CA ASN A 35 -10.86 -49.73 -6.34
C ASN A 35 -9.99 -48.59 -6.89
N PRO A 36 -10.05 -47.41 -6.24
CA PRO A 36 -9.32 -46.24 -6.71
C PRO A 36 -7.80 -46.53 -6.75
N THR A 37 -7.18 -46.10 -7.81
CA THR A 37 -5.72 -46.26 -7.98
C THR A 37 -4.96 -45.48 -6.88
N PRO A 38 -3.72 -45.87 -6.56
CA PRO A 38 -2.92 -45.12 -5.55
C PRO A 38 -2.80 -43.64 -5.82
N GLN A 39 -2.77 -43.20 -7.09
CA GLN A 39 -2.79 -41.80 -7.49
C GLN A 39 -4.12 -41.11 -7.17
N GLN A 40 -5.23 -41.78 -7.41
CA GLN A 40 -6.54 -41.25 -7.08
C GLN A 40 -6.75 -41.10 -5.56
N GLN A 41 -6.18 -42.06 -4.78
CA GLN A 41 -6.20 -41.99 -3.32
C GLN A 41 -5.37 -40.80 -2.80
N GLN A 42 -4.19 -40.53 -3.36
CA GLN A 42 -3.37 -39.36 -3.03
C GLN A 42 -4.07 -38.05 -3.36
N LEU A 43 -4.72 -37.93 -4.52
CA LEU A 43 -5.47 -36.74 -4.90
C LEU A 43 -6.62 -36.46 -3.92
N ARG A 44 -7.35 -37.49 -3.49
CA ARG A 44 -8.42 -37.33 -2.49
C ARG A 44 -7.88 -36.84 -1.16
N GLN A 45 -6.75 -37.37 -0.68
CA GLN A 45 -6.13 -36.92 0.56
C GLN A 45 -5.67 -35.44 0.49
N ILE A 46 -5.19 -34.99 -0.67
CA ILE A 46 -4.81 -33.59 -0.87
C ILE A 46 -6.06 -32.70 -0.88
N LEU A 47 -7.13 -33.12 -1.55
CA LEU A 47 -8.40 -32.37 -1.55
C LEU A 47 -9.00 -32.26 -0.15
N ASP A 48 -9.03 -33.34 0.62
CA ASP A 48 -9.53 -33.33 2.00
C ASP A 48 -8.72 -32.39 2.91
N LYS A 49 -7.38 -32.34 2.73
CA LYS A 49 -6.53 -31.40 3.47
C LYS A 49 -6.79 -29.94 3.06
N LEU A 50 -7.02 -29.68 1.78
CA LEU A 50 -7.37 -28.34 1.29
C LEU A 50 -8.72 -27.88 1.86
N ASP A 51 -9.71 -28.76 1.89
CA ASP A 51 -11.01 -28.45 2.48
C ASP A 51 -10.93 -28.19 3.99
N GLN A 52 -10.07 -28.94 4.72
CA GLN A 52 -9.81 -28.66 6.13
C GLN A 52 -9.16 -27.29 6.37
N VAL A 53 -8.19 -26.90 5.54
CA VAL A 53 -7.56 -25.57 5.60
C VAL A 53 -8.57 -24.49 5.28
N LEU A 54 -9.43 -24.70 4.27
CA LEU A 54 -10.47 -23.75 3.87
C LEU A 54 -11.55 -23.59 4.95
N ALA A 55 -11.93 -24.68 5.63
CA ALA A 55 -12.84 -24.65 6.77
C ALA A 55 -12.25 -23.94 7.98
N ALA A 56 -10.96 -24.13 8.26
CA ALA A 56 -10.25 -23.46 9.35
C ALA A 56 -10.13 -21.93 9.08
N THR A 57 -9.91 -21.52 7.84
CA THR A 57 -9.90 -20.08 7.48
C THR A 57 -11.29 -19.46 7.50
N LYS A 58 -12.34 -20.21 7.17
CA LYS A 58 -13.74 -19.75 7.30
C LYS A 58 -14.21 -19.61 8.75
N SER A 59 -13.78 -20.48 9.64
CA SER A 59 -14.13 -20.39 11.07
C SER A 59 -13.40 -19.24 11.78
N SER A 60 -12.31 -18.74 11.20
CA SER A 60 -11.58 -17.55 11.69
C SER A 60 -12.18 -16.23 11.20
N SER A 61 -13.10 -16.23 10.22
CA SER A 61 -13.68 -15.01 9.65
C SER A 61 -15.17 -14.83 9.96
N GLY A 62 -15.76 -15.66 10.78
CA GLY A 62 -17.18 -15.62 11.14
C GLY A 62 -17.41 -15.25 12.60
N GLY A 63 -17.61 -13.95 12.86
CA GLY A 63 -18.08 -13.54 14.18
C GLY A 63 -17.67 -12.14 14.61
N ALA A 64 -18.26 -11.14 14.00
CA ALA A 64 -18.32 -9.83 14.63
C ALA A 64 -19.72 -9.27 14.43
N GLU A 65 -20.67 -9.89 15.14
CA GLU A 65 -21.96 -9.27 15.44
C GLU A 65 -21.73 -8.21 16.51
N ALA A 66 -22.18 -7.01 16.23
CA ALA A 66 -22.03 -5.85 17.10
C ALA A 66 -22.78 -6.07 18.42
N THR A 67 -22.11 -6.39 19.49
CA THR A 67 -22.57 -6.14 20.84
C THR A 67 -21.70 -5.07 21.48
N LYS A 68 -22.33 -3.93 21.69
CA LYS A 68 -21.87 -2.78 22.46
C LYS A 68 -21.74 -3.24 23.92
N SER A 69 -20.54 -3.48 24.39
CA SER A 69 -20.24 -3.57 25.83
C SER A 69 -18.74 -3.43 26.08
N GLY A 70 -18.40 -2.38 26.80
CA GLY A 70 -17.33 -2.29 27.81
C GLY A 70 -15.93 -2.65 27.39
N ASP A 71 -15.16 -1.64 27.08
CA ASP A 71 -13.75 -1.41 27.43
C ASP A 71 -13.02 -2.55 28.17
N ALA A 72 -12.39 -3.44 27.40
CA ALA A 72 -11.17 -4.08 27.82
C ALA A 72 -10.12 -3.74 26.75
N GLU A 73 -9.63 -2.50 26.81
CA GLU A 73 -8.40 -2.11 26.15
C GLU A 73 -7.30 -3.04 26.68
N ASP A 74 -6.71 -3.81 25.80
CA ASP A 74 -5.41 -4.41 26.03
C ASP A 74 -4.40 -3.26 26.11
N ASN A 75 -4.34 -2.66 27.31
CA ASN A 75 -3.63 -1.43 27.63
C ASN A 75 -2.11 -1.60 27.66
N ASN A 76 -1.53 -2.58 26.96
CA ASN A 76 -0.10 -2.80 27.03
C ASN A 76 0.68 -2.53 25.72
N THR A 77 0.03 -2.13 24.65
CA THR A 77 0.69 -1.62 23.44
C THR A 77 0.37 -0.15 23.27
N LEU A 78 1.32 0.69 23.63
CA LEU A 78 1.25 2.11 23.35
C LEU A 78 1.09 2.30 21.83
N ARG A 79 0.11 3.09 21.39
CA ARG A 79 -0.22 3.28 19.95
C ARG A 79 0.97 3.68 19.09
N TRP A 80 1.97 4.31 19.68
CA TRP A 80 3.20 4.72 19.00
C TRP A 80 4.21 3.57 18.79
N ASP A 81 4.01 2.40 19.42
CA ASP A 81 4.82 1.19 19.22
C ASP A 81 4.33 0.32 18.03
N GLN A 82 3.18 0.64 17.45
CA GLN A 82 2.61 -0.14 16.37
C GLN A 82 3.14 0.35 15.01
N VAL A 83 4.06 -0.38 14.43
CA VAL A 83 4.43 -0.23 13.03
C VAL A 83 3.40 -0.96 12.18
N LEU A 84 2.55 -0.21 11.48
CA LEU A 84 1.55 -0.79 10.60
C LEU A 84 2.19 -1.28 9.29
N PRO A 85 1.82 -2.48 8.79
CA PRO A 85 2.18 -2.85 7.43
C PRO A 85 1.68 -1.80 6.42
N ALA A 86 2.41 -1.58 5.33
CA ALA A 86 2.08 -0.53 4.36
C ALA A 86 0.62 -0.58 3.86
N SER A 87 0.06 -1.77 3.68
CA SER A 87 -1.34 -1.99 3.26
C SER A 87 -2.38 -1.54 4.30
N GLN A 88 -2.00 -1.47 5.58
CA GLN A 88 -2.86 -0.99 6.66
C GLN A 88 -2.58 0.48 7.00
N ARG A 89 -1.31 0.91 6.87
CA ARG A 89 -0.85 2.26 7.11
C ARG A 89 -1.37 3.24 6.08
N PHE A 90 -1.24 2.92 4.79
CA PHE A 90 -1.53 3.83 3.70
C PHE A 90 -2.87 3.55 3.04
N VAL A 91 -3.76 4.54 3.04
CA VAL A 91 -5.09 4.45 2.43
C VAL A 91 -5.23 5.47 1.31
N VAL A 92 -5.50 4.99 0.09
CA VAL A 92 -5.81 5.87 -1.05
C VAL A 92 -7.19 6.50 -0.85
N LEU A 93 -7.27 7.81 -0.96
CA LEU A 93 -8.47 8.59 -0.67
C LEU A 93 -9.33 8.83 -1.92
N SER A 94 -10.48 8.19 -2.02
CA SER A 94 -11.46 8.44 -3.08
C SER A 94 -12.00 9.88 -3.09
N ALA A 95 -12.10 10.51 -1.91
CA ALA A 95 -12.48 11.92 -1.75
C ALA A 95 -11.48 12.92 -2.38
N PHE A 96 -10.32 12.44 -2.83
CA PHE A 96 -9.29 13.17 -3.58
C PHE A 96 -9.10 12.58 -4.98
N ASN A 97 -10.14 12.02 -5.60
CA ASN A 97 -10.08 11.37 -6.91
C ASN A 97 -8.99 10.27 -7.00
N ASN A 98 -8.65 9.65 -5.86
CA ASN A 98 -7.55 8.69 -5.70
C ASN A 98 -6.14 9.26 -5.95
N ASP A 99 -5.96 10.59 -5.89
CA ASP A 99 -4.67 11.28 -6.09
C ASP A 99 -3.93 11.56 -4.78
N ALA A 100 -4.52 11.21 -3.63
CA ALA A 100 -3.93 11.40 -2.31
C ALA A 100 -3.99 10.12 -1.46
N VAL A 101 -3.08 10.02 -0.50
CA VAL A 101 -2.91 8.89 0.40
C VAL A 101 -2.90 9.38 1.84
N LEU A 102 -3.78 8.83 2.66
CA LEU A 102 -3.73 9.01 4.11
C LEU A 102 -2.72 8.05 4.72
N ASP A 103 -1.78 8.58 5.46
CA ASP A 103 -0.92 7.84 6.38
C ASP A 103 -1.60 7.77 7.76
N LYS A 104 -2.05 6.60 8.17
CA LYS A 104 -2.76 6.40 9.44
C LYS A 104 -1.88 6.53 10.67
N GLU A 105 -0.56 6.33 10.53
CA GLU A 105 0.38 6.49 11.65
C GLU A 105 0.56 7.96 12.02
N THR A 106 0.59 8.82 11.01
CA THR A 106 0.84 10.26 11.22
C THR A 106 -0.41 11.12 11.11
N GLY A 107 -1.50 10.60 10.56
CA GLY A 107 -2.69 11.37 10.21
C GLY A 107 -2.50 12.33 9.03
N LEU A 108 -1.35 12.26 8.36
CA LEU A 108 -1.01 13.12 7.24
C LEU A 108 -1.60 12.59 5.93
N VAL A 109 -1.98 13.53 5.06
CA VAL A 109 -2.40 13.19 3.70
C VAL A 109 -1.31 13.59 2.72
N TRP A 110 -0.76 12.63 2.01
CA TRP A 110 0.32 12.80 1.06
C TRP A 110 -0.18 12.82 -0.37
N GLU A 111 0.47 13.58 -1.23
CA GLU A 111 0.31 13.46 -2.68
C GLU A 111 0.71 12.05 -3.12
N LYS A 112 -0.19 11.34 -3.82
CA LYS A 112 0.06 9.97 -4.26
C LYS A 112 1.15 9.87 -5.31
N SER A 113 1.22 10.88 -6.18
CA SER A 113 2.16 10.92 -7.30
C SER A 113 2.89 12.27 -7.30
N PRO A 114 3.99 12.41 -6.52
CA PRO A 114 4.79 13.63 -6.53
C PRO A 114 5.35 13.89 -7.92
N GLN A 115 5.46 15.18 -8.29
CA GLN A 115 6.05 15.54 -9.57
C GLN A 115 7.51 15.10 -9.66
N PRO A 116 7.94 14.53 -10.80
CA PRO A 116 9.31 14.05 -10.96
C PRO A 116 10.33 15.19 -11.22
N ALA A 117 9.87 16.41 -11.49
CA ALA A 117 10.74 17.56 -11.72
C ALA A 117 11.37 18.04 -10.39
N ALA A 118 12.67 18.30 -10.42
CA ALA A 118 13.35 18.98 -9.33
C ALA A 118 13.08 20.50 -9.39
N VAL A 119 13.14 21.16 -8.24
CA VAL A 119 12.90 22.60 -8.11
C VAL A 119 13.91 23.23 -7.15
N ALA A 120 14.21 24.50 -7.37
CA ALA A 120 15.03 25.27 -6.45
C ALA A 120 14.40 25.36 -5.05
N SER A 121 15.21 25.42 -4.01
CA SER A 121 14.76 25.51 -2.62
C SER A 121 13.83 26.70 -2.36
N SER A 122 14.06 27.83 -3.06
CA SER A 122 13.22 29.04 -2.99
C SER A 122 11.78 28.80 -3.47
N ASN A 123 11.59 27.87 -4.41
CA ASN A 123 10.31 27.56 -5.02
C ASN A 123 9.58 26.37 -4.35
N ALA A 124 10.29 25.57 -3.55
CA ALA A 124 9.75 24.33 -2.99
C ALA A 124 8.45 24.51 -2.21
N ARG A 125 8.38 25.53 -1.34
CA ARG A 125 7.16 25.84 -0.55
C ARG A 125 6.02 26.31 -1.45
N LEU A 126 6.31 27.19 -2.42
CA LEU A 126 5.31 27.74 -3.34
C LEU A 126 4.77 26.65 -4.26
N THR A 127 5.62 25.72 -4.68
CA THR A 127 5.23 24.55 -5.48
C THR A 127 4.12 23.78 -4.80
N CYS A 128 4.24 23.48 -3.51
CA CYS A 128 3.19 22.80 -2.76
C CYS A 128 1.96 23.67 -2.51
N ALA A 129 2.15 24.92 -2.12
CA ALA A 129 1.03 25.85 -1.82
C ALA A 129 0.11 26.06 -3.03
N ASN A 130 0.65 26.00 -4.23
CA ASN A 130 -0.11 26.14 -5.48
C ASN A 130 -0.81 24.86 -5.94
N LYS A 131 -0.52 23.71 -5.33
CA LYS A 131 -1.13 22.44 -5.74
C LYS A 131 -2.62 22.36 -5.38
N ALA A 132 -3.34 21.63 -6.26
CA ALA A 132 -4.75 21.28 -6.07
C ALA A 132 -4.95 19.79 -6.36
N VAL A 133 -4.29 18.93 -5.55
CA VAL A 133 -4.36 17.46 -5.71
C VAL A 133 -5.76 16.97 -5.38
N GLY A 134 -6.34 16.17 -6.27
CA GLY A 134 -7.73 15.72 -6.17
C GLY A 134 -8.74 16.86 -6.11
N GLY A 135 -8.43 18.03 -6.71
CA GLY A 135 -9.27 19.23 -6.69
C GLY A 135 -9.24 19.98 -5.35
N ARG A 136 -8.39 19.61 -4.40
CA ARG A 136 -8.32 20.21 -3.05
C ARG A 136 -7.01 20.97 -2.84
N LYS A 137 -7.12 22.17 -2.27
CA LYS A 137 -5.99 23.03 -1.89
C LYS A 137 -5.56 22.79 -0.43
N GLY A 138 -4.58 23.56 0.05
CA GLY A 138 -4.04 23.46 1.41
C GLY A 138 -2.89 22.49 1.52
N TRP A 139 -2.16 22.29 0.42
CA TRP A 139 -0.93 21.51 0.39
C TRP A 139 0.25 22.36 0.83
N ARG A 140 1.21 21.74 1.48
CA ARG A 140 2.41 22.39 1.97
C ARG A 140 3.62 21.48 1.82
N LEU A 141 4.80 22.06 1.88
CA LEU A 141 6.04 21.32 2.00
C LEU A 141 6.10 20.66 3.39
N PRO A 142 6.42 19.37 3.52
CA PRO A 142 6.50 18.68 4.80
C PRO A 142 7.68 19.19 5.63
N SER A 143 7.55 19.14 6.94
CA SER A 143 8.69 19.28 7.86
C SER A 143 9.64 18.08 7.72
N LEU A 144 10.85 18.19 8.26
CA LEU A 144 11.82 17.10 8.21
C LEU A 144 11.32 15.83 8.91
N PRO A 145 10.76 15.88 10.13
CA PRO A 145 10.19 14.68 10.77
C PRO A 145 9.05 14.04 9.96
N GLU A 146 8.15 14.86 9.38
CA GLU A 146 7.06 14.36 8.55
C GLU A 146 7.59 13.65 7.31
N LEU A 147 8.57 14.21 6.62
CA LEU A 147 9.13 13.59 5.43
C LEU A 147 9.90 12.31 5.77
N SER A 148 10.66 12.32 6.89
CA SER A 148 11.41 11.16 7.37
C SER A 148 10.51 10.02 7.82
N SER A 149 9.27 10.29 8.24
CA SER A 149 8.33 9.24 8.67
C SER A 149 7.93 8.28 7.55
N LEU A 150 8.14 8.66 6.30
CA LEU A 150 7.89 7.79 5.14
C LEU A 150 9.04 6.81 4.86
N VAL A 151 10.23 7.02 5.45
CA VAL A 151 11.40 6.18 5.21
C VAL A 151 11.27 4.85 5.93
N ASP A 152 11.45 3.77 5.19
CA ASP A 152 11.61 2.43 5.74
C ASP A 152 13.11 2.06 5.72
N PRO A 153 13.77 1.96 6.90
CA PRO A 153 15.18 1.66 7.00
C PRO A 153 15.53 0.22 6.58
N SER A 154 14.56 -0.68 6.45
CA SER A 154 14.76 -2.04 5.96
C SER A 154 14.98 -2.12 4.45
N VAL A 155 14.58 -1.07 3.71
CA VAL A 155 14.75 -1.01 2.26
C VAL A 155 16.15 -0.49 1.93
N VAL A 156 16.95 -1.37 1.34
CA VAL A 156 18.32 -1.04 0.96
C VAL A 156 18.39 -0.17 -0.30
N SER A 157 19.46 0.67 -0.37
CA SER A 157 19.78 1.45 -1.57
C SER A 157 19.83 0.54 -2.82
N PRO A 158 19.34 0.98 -4.00
CA PRO A 158 19.10 2.39 -4.38
C PRO A 158 17.69 2.95 -4.12
N GLY A 159 16.84 2.34 -3.34
CA GLY A 159 15.51 2.84 -3.03
C GLY A 159 14.49 2.84 -4.19
N PRO A 160 13.39 3.59 -4.10
CA PRO A 160 13.03 4.51 -3.01
C PRO A 160 12.78 3.78 -1.69
N THR A 161 13.32 4.33 -0.59
CA THR A 161 13.28 3.76 0.75
C THR A 161 11.90 3.93 1.41
N LEU A 162 10.89 3.36 0.79
CA LEU A 162 9.49 3.37 1.25
C LEU A 162 9.08 1.96 1.69
N PRO A 163 8.14 1.83 2.64
CA PRO A 163 7.63 0.54 3.07
C PRO A 163 7.10 -0.29 1.89
N PRO A 164 7.51 -1.57 1.74
CA PRO A 164 7.03 -2.42 0.65
C PRO A 164 5.52 -2.51 0.59
N GLY A 165 4.94 -2.41 -0.61
CA GLY A 165 3.49 -2.41 -0.82
C GLY A 165 2.82 -1.05 -0.64
N HIS A 166 3.57 0.04 -0.51
CA HIS A 166 3.03 1.40 -0.48
C HIS A 166 2.29 1.75 -1.80
N PRO A 167 1.24 2.60 -1.75
CA PRO A 167 0.46 2.97 -2.94
C PRO A 167 1.00 4.18 -3.72
N PHE A 168 2.12 4.75 -3.30
CA PHE A 168 2.70 5.94 -3.94
C PHE A 168 3.25 5.63 -5.33
N LEU A 169 3.13 6.59 -6.25
CA LEU A 169 3.57 6.47 -7.63
C LEU A 169 4.66 7.52 -7.91
N THR A 170 5.49 7.27 -8.91
CA THR A 170 6.51 8.22 -9.42
C THR A 170 7.52 8.76 -8.42
N VAL A 171 7.59 8.19 -7.21
CA VAL A 171 8.60 8.56 -6.21
C VAL A 171 9.99 8.19 -6.73
N GLN A 172 10.89 9.18 -6.78
CA GLN A 172 12.23 9.00 -7.28
C GLN A 172 13.21 8.65 -6.15
N SER A 173 14.18 7.79 -6.42
CA SER A 173 15.33 7.53 -5.54
C SER A 173 16.28 8.74 -5.55
N ALA A 174 15.88 9.83 -4.92
CA ALA A 174 16.57 11.12 -4.94
C ALA A 174 16.35 11.87 -3.63
N ASN A 175 16.98 13.04 -3.48
CA ASN A 175 16.74 13.92 -2.35
C ASN A 175 15.47 14.74 -2.54
N TYR A 176 14.75 14.92 -1.44
CA TYR A 176 13.52 15.72 -1.36
C TYR A 176 13.69 16.84 -0.34
N TRP A 177 13.21 18.05 -0.68
CA TRP A 177 13.21 19.19 0.21
C TRP A 177 12.24 18.99 1.38
N SER A 178 12.64 19.41 2.58
CA SER A 178 11.72 19.62 3.69
C SER A 178 11.44 21.13 3.90
N ALA A 179 10.47 21.47 4.72
CA ALA A 179 10.22 22.86 5.15
C ALA A 179 11.17 23.30 6.28
N SER A 180 11.93 22.38 6.88
CA SER A 180 12.82 22.65 8.00
C SER A 180 14.07 23.39 7.55
N ALA A 181 14.35 24.51 8.19
CA ALA A 181 15.56 25.28 7.93
C ALA A 181 16.79 24.62 8.59
N HIS A 182 17.95 24.74 7.94
CA HIS A 182 19.22 24.38 8.56
C HIS A 182 19.71 25.57 9.38
N THR A 183 19.70 25.46 10.72
CA THR A 183 19.98 26.59 11.63
C THR A 183 21.40 27.05 11.58
N ASP A 184 22.34 26.11 11.46
CA ASP A 184 23.79 26.40 11.56
C ASP A 184 24.42 26.86 10.23
N ASN A 185 23.72 26.62 9.12
CA ASN A 185 24.21 27.02 7.80
C ASN A 185 23.06 27.50 6.91
N PRO A 186 22.94 28.82 6.64
CA PRO A 186 21.85 29.38 5.86
C PRO A 186 21.92 29.02 4.37
N THR A 187 23.03 28.49 3.86
CA THR A 187 23.17 28.01 2.48
C THR A 187 22.59 26.62 2.27
N LEU A 188 22.25 25.92 3.37
CA LEU A 188 21.65 24.59 3.37
C LEU A 188 20.16 24.64 3.73
N MET A 189 19.47 23.59 3.37
CA MET A 189 18.11 23.27 3.77
C MET A 189 18.02 21.78 4.07
N TRP A 190 17.30 21.39 5.11
CA TRP A 190 17.15 19.98 5.42
C TRP A 190 16.33 19.25 4.36
N GLY A 191 16.75 18.05 4.06
CA GLY A 191 16.06 17.14 3.16
C GLY A 191 16.22 15.68 3.55
N VAL A 192 15.52 14.82 2.83
CA VAL A 192 15.58 13.36 2.98
C VAL A 192 15.95 12.75 1.64
N GLY A 193 16.96 11.88 1.65
CA GLY A 193 17.36 11.08 0.50
C GLY A 193 16.57 9.77 0.45
N PHE A 194 15.59 9.67 -0.44
CA PHE A 194 14.85 8.41 -0.62
C PHE A 194 15.63 7.33 -1.37
N ASN A 195 16.85 7.63 -1.81
CA ASN A 195 17.77 6.63 -2.35
C ASN A 195 18.41 5.74 -1.27
N ASN A 196 18.58 6.26 -0.05
CA ASN A 196 19.27 5.59 1.05
C ASN A 196 18.69 5.84 2.45
N GLY A 197 17.57 6.59 2.54
CA GLY A 197 16.90 6.92 3.80
C GLY A 197 17.60 7.97 4.68
N VAL A 198 18.65 8.64 4.18
CA VAL A 198 19.46 9.55 5.00
C VAL A 198 18.83 10.94 5.07
N VAL A 199 18.84 11.52 6.28
CA VAL A 199 18.57 12.95 6.52
C VAL A 199 19.85 13.73 6.28
N LEU A 200 19.81 14.79 5.48
CA LEU A 200 20.99 15.55 5.10
C LEU A 200 20.69 17.04 4.90
N GLY A 201 21.71 17.87 5.16
CA GLY A 201 21.72 19.27 4.73
C GLY A 201 22.04 19.35 3.24
N VAL A 202 21.09 19.81 2.45
CA VAL A 202 21.25 19.93 1.00
C VAL A 202 21.53 21.39 0.64
N SER A 203 22.54 21.62 -0.20
CA SER A 203 22.84 22.97 -0.68
C SER A 203 21.68 23.54 -1.50
N LYS A 204 21.29 24.77 -1.15
CA LYS A 204 20.24 25.52 -1.86
C LYS A 204 20.62 25.89 -3.31
N ALA A 205 21.90 25.72 -3.68
CA ALA A 205 22.36 25.91 -5.06
C ALA A 205 21.90 24.82 -6.03
N PHE A 206 21.44 23.68 -5.51
CA PHE A 206 20.98 22.56 -6.34
C PHE A 206 19.47 22.39 -6.25
N ASP A 207 18.85 21.98 -7.33
CA ASP A 207 17.45 21.64 -7.36
C ASP A 207 17.22 20.24 -6.77
N GLN A 208 16.15 20.06 -5.97
CA GLN A 208 15.74 18.78 -5.43
C GLN A 208 14.26 18.52 -5.68
N ARG A 209 13.83 17.31 -5.41
CA ARG A 209 12.43 16.89 -5.54
C ARG A 209 11.56 17.53 -4.45
N VAL A 210 10.28 17.60 -4.73
CA VAL A 210 9.25 18.09 -3.81
C VAL A 210 8.16 17.04 -3.69
N TRP A 211 7.76 16.74 -2.45
CA TRP A 211 6.62 15.91 -2.14
C TRP A 211 5.69 16.65 -1.20
N CYS A 212 4.47 16.87 -1.61
CA CYS A 212 3.58 17.73 -0.85
C CYS A 212 2.71 16.94 0.11
N VAL A 213 2.44 17.56 1.26
CA VAL A 213 1.63 17.00 2.35
C VAL A 213 0.50 17.96 2.71
N ARG A 214 -0.57 17.42 3.27
CA ARG A 214 -1.71 18.17 3.81
C ARG A 214 -2.10 17.60 5.17
N GLY A 215 -2.68 18.43 6.04
CA GLY A 215 -3.02 18.05 7.41
C GLY A 215 -1.80 18.07 8.33
N GLY A 216 -1.96 17.52 9.55
CA GLY A 216 -0.94 17.55 10.60
C GLY A 216 -0.70 18.95 11.14
N MET A 217 -0.39 18.97 12.43
CA MET A 217 0.01 20.09 13.27
C MET A 217 -0.65 21.45 12.99
N SER A 218 -1.75 21.69 13.67
CA SER A 218 -1.94 22.99 14.27
C SER A 218 -0.86 23.11 15.36
N ALA A 219 0.33 23.60 15.02
CA ALA A 219 1.19 24.19 16.02
C ALA A 219 0.56 25.54 16.36
N GLU A 220 -0.18 25.59 17.44
CA GLU A 220 -0.43 26.82 18.16
C GLU A 220 0.81 27.22 18.93
#